data_d724872b539056405a3cae528ecef9e1
#
_entry.id   d724872b539056405a3cae528ecef9e1
#
_cell.length_a   1.000
_cell.length_b   1.000
_cell.length_c   1.000
_cell.angle_alpha   90.00
_cell.angle_beta   90.00
_cell.angle_gamma   90.00
#
_symmetry.space_group_name_H-M   'P 1'
#
loop_
_entity.id
_entity.type
_entity.pdbx_description
1 polymer ?
#
loop_
_entity_poly.entity_id
_entity_poly.type
_entity_poly.pdbx_seq_one_letter_code
_entity_poly.pdbx_strand_id
1 'polypeptide(L)'
;MWRGALQEKRCRGRLVHVQTVDRVCLEQAAAQHWVITRKQALLLGLSSTGIDRRLSSGLFIPLHPSVYRIGAAPESWRQRLLGACLWTGGVASHRSALLVLGLEGYSGDINEVTTTVSRRTSTQAVRIHRSTSLAPFDLTIVDSIRSTTPTRTLLDVGSVLSQKGLEEALDSALRQRLTSLDRLRAGIERLGGRGSRGPGALAKLLDALGNVVPTDSALETQLSRLLRRHRLPQPQRQIEVRDAQGFIGRVDFAYPELKIAIEVQSHRWHSSWPARLSDMNRLNRLQTLGWIIIQITYQDLERGAATIAWQIREALDARSRSNQHQPR
;
A
#
# COMPACT_ATOMS: atom_id res chain seq x y z
N MET A 1 -22.17 -11.80 -33.47
CA MET A 1 -23.24 -10.97 -34.05
C MET A 1 -24.51 -11.18 -33.23
N TRP A 2 -24.81 -10.26 -32.30
CA TRP A 2 -26.02 -10.28 -31.50
C TRP A 2 -27.00 -9.28 -32.11
N ARG A 3 -28.01 -9.76 -32.87
CA ARG A 3 -29.19 -8.98 -33.22
C ARG A 3 -30.35 -9.47 -32.36
N GLY A 4 -30.49 -8.82 -31.18
CA GLY A 4 -31.71 -8.92 -30.37
C GLY A 4 -32.77 -7.96 -30.91
N ALA A 5 -33.92 -8.50 -31.33
CA ALA A 5 -35.02 -7.74 -31.89
C ALA A 5 -35.52 -6.65 -30.93
N LEU A 6 -35.45 -5.41 -31.37
CA LEU A 6 -36.13 -4.27 -30.77
C LEU A 6 -37.62 -4.38 -31.06
N GLN A 7 -38.42 -4.62 -30.04
CA GLN A 7 -39.85 -4.58 -30.15
C GLN A 7 -40.32 -3.12 -29.86
N GLU A 8 -40.55 -2.38 -30.95
CA GLU A 8 -41.11 -1.02 -30.88
C GLU A 8 -42.61 -1.07 -30.62
N LYS A 9 -43.03 -0.55 -29.46
CA LYS A 9 -44.43 -0.21 -29.23
C LYS A 9 -44.61 1.28 -29.43
N ARG A 10 -45.31 1.70 -30.49
CA ARG A 10 -45.72 3.10 -30.73
C ARG A 10 -46.90 3.43 -29.84
N CYS A 11 -46.73 4.33 -28.91
CA CYS A 11 -47.82 5.08 -28.31
C CYS A 11 -47.52 6.57 -28.44
N ARG A 12 -48.36 7.27 -29.21
CA ARG A 12 -48.46 8.76 -29.33
C ARG A 12 -47.14 9.53 -29.38
N GLY A 13 -46.40 9.42 -30.47
CA GLY A 13 -45.44 10.45 -30.87
C GLY A 13 -44.11 10.55 -30.06
N ARG A 14 -43.88 9.71 -29.05
CA ARG A 14 -42.61 9.60 -28.35
C ARG A 14 -42.08 8.17 -28.45
N LEU A 15 -40.91 7.98 -29.08
CA LEU A 15 -40.13 6.76 -29.00
C LEU A 15 -39.64 6.61 -27.56
N VAL A 16 -40.30 5.81 -26.77
CA VAL A 16 -39.79 5.35 -25.48
C VAL A 16 -38.92 4.15 -25.76
N HIS A 17 -37.59 4.31 -25.63
CA HIS A 17 -36.65 3.17 -25.62
C HIS A 17 -36.95 2.30 -24.38
N VAL A 18 -37.74 1.25 -24.57
CA VAL A 18 -37.92 0.21 -23.55
C VAL A 18 -36.63 -0.58 -23.48
N GLN A 19 -35.84 -0.29 -22.46
CA GLN A 19 -34.65 -1.11 -22.17
C GLN A 19 -35.10 -2.55 -21.90
N THR A 20 -34.51 -3.52 -22.59
CA THR A 20 -34.77 -4.94 -22.28
C THR A 20 -34.19 -5.25 -20.90
N VAL A 21 -34.88 -6.11 -20.12
CA VAL A 21 -34.42 -6.53 -18.77
C VAL A 21 -33.00 -7.08 -18.81
N ASP A 22 -32.63 -7.73 -19.90
CA ASP A 22 -31.25 -8.23 -20.11
C ASP A 22 -30.23 -7.09 -20.16
N ARG A 23 -30.54 -6.03 -20.87
CA ARG A 23 -29.65 -4.88 -20.98
C ARG A 23 -29.43 -4.25 -19.61
N VAL A 24 -30.48 -4.05 -18.83
CA VAL A 24 -30.37 -3.47 -17.47
C VAL A 24 -29.57 -4.38 -16.55
N CYS A 25 -29.75 -5.71 -16.64
CA CYS A 25 -28.94 -6.67 -15.87
C CYS A 25 -27.47 -6.65 -16.29
N LEU A 26 -27.18 -6.51 -17.58
CA LEU A 26 -25.80 -6.43 -18.09
C LEU A 26 -25.13 -5.10 -17.67
N GLU A 27 -25.86 -3.98 -17.73
CA GLU A 27 -25.37 -2.67 -17.26
C GLU A 27 -25.04 -2.70 -15.75
N GLN A 28 -25.93 -3.30 -14.95
CA GLN A 28 -25.67 -3.51 -13.52
C GLN A 28 -24.44 -4.40 -13.28
N ALA A 29 -24.35 -5.50 -14.01
CA ALA A 29 -23.20 -6.42 -13.88
C ALA A 29 -21.89 -5.77 -14.32
N ALA A 30 -21.89 -5.00 -15.40
CA ALA A 30 -20.72 -4.27 -15.91
C ALA A 30 -20.16 -3.28 -14.87
N ALA A 31 -21.05 -2.59 -14.15
CA ALA A 31 -20.66 -1.66 -13.09
C ALA A 31 -20.03 -2.34 -11.86
N GLN A 32 -20.10 -3.66 -11.77
CA GLN A 32 -19.59 -4.46 -10.65
C GLN A 32 -18.86 -5.73 -11.16
N HIS A 33 -17.85 -5.54 -11.99
CA HIS A 33 -16.97 -6.60 -12.51
C HIS A 33 -17.67 -7.77 -13.17
N TRP A 34 -18.79 -7.52 -13.85
CA TRP A 34 -19.60 -8.53 -14.53
C TRP A 34 -20.20 -9.60 -13.59
N VAL A 35 -20.46 -9.23 -12.34
CA VAL A 35 -21.12 -10.08 -11.34
C VAL A 35 -22.52 -9.55 -11.07
N ILE A 36 -23.49 -10.45 -10.92
CA ILE A 36 -24.86 -10.11 -10.53
C ILE A 36 -25.37 -11.11 -9.51
N THR A 37 -26.10 -10.64 -8.50
CA THR A 37 -26.79 -11.54 -7.57
C THR A 37 -28.20 -11.89 -8.06
N ARG A 38 -28.73 -13.04 -7.63
CA ARG A 38 -30.14 -13.41 -7.88
C ARG A 38 -31.10 -12.31 -7.43
N LYS A 39 -30.82 -11.73 -6.26
CA LYS A 39 -31.63 -10.63 -5.71
C LYS A 39 -31.64 -9.42 -6.63
N GLN A 40 -30.49 -8.97 -7.12
CA GLN A 40 -30.39 -7.86 -8.07
C GLN A 40 -31.13 -8.16 -9.37
N ALA A 41 -30.93 -9.35 -9.93
CA ALA A 41 -31.59 -9.75 -11.17
C ALA A 41 -33.12 -9.74 -11.05
N LEU A 42 -33.65 -10.22 -9.92
CA LEU A 42 -35.09 -10.18 -9.62
C LEU A 42 -35.60 -8.74 -9.48
N LEU A 43 -34.86 -7.88 -8.76
CA LEU A 43 -35.22 -6.44 -8.60
C LEU A 43 -35.19 -5.68 -9.92
N LEU A 44 -34.37 -6.09 -10.87
CA LEU A 44 -34.29 -5.50 -12.22
C LEU A 44 -35.35 -6.06 -13.17
N GLY A 45 -36.24 -6.94 -12.69
CA GLY A 45 -37.39 -7.41 -13.44
C GLY A 45 -37.26 -8.81 -14.08
N LEU A 46 -36.16 -9.56 -13.81
CA LEU A 46 -36.09 -10.94 -14.18
C LEU A 46 -37.00 -11.82 -13.31
N SER A 47 -37.73 -12.74 -13.92
CA SER A 47 -38.41 -13.80 -13.18
C SER A 47 -37.43 -14.91 -12.74
N SER A 48 -37.81 -15.74 -11.77
CA SER A 48 -37.01 -16.91 -11.38
C SER A 48 -36.73 -17.82 -12.56
N THR A 49 -37.75 -18.14 -13.35
CA THR A 49 -37.62 -18.92 -14.60
C THR A 49 -36.74 -18.20 -15.64
N GLY A 50 -36.79 -16.90 -15.68
CA GLY A 50 -35.89 -16.06 -16.51
C GLY A 50 -34.43 -16.21 -16.13
N ILE A 51 -34.13 -16.26 -14.83
CA ILE A 51 -32.78 -16.53 -14.31
C ILE A 51 -32.35 -17.97 -14.66
N ASP A 52 -33.22 -18.96 -14.45
CA ASP A 52 -32.89 -20.36 -14.68
C ASP A 52 -32.60 -20.63 -16.17
N ARG A 53 -33.31 -19.97 -17.11
CA ARG A 53 -32.98 -20.01 -18.54
C ARG A 53 -31.60 -19.46 -18.85
N ARG A 54 -31.16 -18.38 -18.16
CA ARG A 54 -29.85 -17.75 -18.37
C ARG A 54 -28.72 -18.60 -17.78
N LEU A 55 -29.01 -19.32 -16.72
CA LEU A 55 -28.11 -20.34 -16.19
C LEU A 55 -27.96 -21.50 -17.18
N SER A 56 -29.06 -22.02 -17.69
CA SER A 56 -29.06 -23.12 -18.67
C SER A 56 -28.40 -22.76 -20.00
N SER A 57 -28.53 -21.49 -20.45
CA SER A 57 -27.89 -21.00 -21.68
C SER A 57 -26.44 -20.58 -21.51
N GLY A 58 -25.88 -20.60 -20.28
CA GLY A 58 -24.53 -20.14 -19.99
C GLY A 58 -24.35 -18.62 -20.00
N LEU A 59 -25.42 -17.83 -20.16
CA LEU A 59 -25.33 -16.37 -20.02
C LEU A 59 -24.99 -15.98 -18.59
N PHE A 60 -25.55 -16.68 -17.60
CA PHE A 60 -25.16 -16.60 -16.20
C PHE A 60 -24.39 -17.87 -15.84
N ILE A 61 -23.19 -17.67 -15.26
CA ILE A 61 -22.36 -18.76 -14.74
C ILE A 61 -22.30 -18.64 -13.23
N PRO A 62 -22.64 -19.67 -12.45
CA PRO A 62 -22.60 -19.62 -11.00
C PRO A 62 -21.17 -19.40 -10.49
N LEU A 63 -20.96 -18.39 -9.63
CA LEU A 63 -19.74 -18.22 -8.84
C LEU A 63 -19.92 -18.76 -7.41
N HIS A 64 -21.05 -18.44 -6.82
CA HIS A 64 -21.49 -18.86 -5.49
C HIS A 64 -23.00 -19.02 -5.44
N PRO A 65 -23.59 -19.62 -4.41
CA PRO A 65 -25.04 -19.67 -4.26
C PRO A 65 -25.67 -18.29 -4.40
N SER A 66 -26.58 -18.15 -5.37
CA SER A 66 -27.28 -16.89 -5.72
C SER A 66 -26.38 -15.75 -6.22
N VAL A 67 -25.16 -16.01 -6.63
CA VAL A 67 -24.23 -15.04 -7.23
C VAL A 67 -23.69 -15.62 -8.54
N TYR A 68 -23.82 -14.84 -9.60
CA TYR A 68 -23.51 -15.25 -10.96
C TYR A 68 -22.54 -14.28 -11.62
N ARG A 69 -21.70 -14.76 -12.52
CA ARG A 69 -20.97 -13.93 -13.47
C ARG A 69 -21.62 -13.97 -14.83
N ILE A 70 -21.41 -12.95 -15.64
CA ILE A 70 -21.80 -12.95 -17.04
C ILE A 70 -20.84 -13.86 -17.82
N GLY A 71 -21.38 -14.85 -18.55
CA GLY A 71 -20.59 -15.86 -19.24
C GLY A 71 -19.66 -15.31 -20.32
N ALA A 72 -20.07 -14.24 -21.01
CA ALA A 72 -19.29 -13.60 -22.06
C ALA A 72 -18.13 -12.72 -21.52
N ALA A 73 -18.14 -12.39 -20.23
CA ALA A 73 -17.08 -11.57 -19.63
C ALA A 73 -15.84 -12.42 -19.31
N PRO A 74 -14.62 -11.89 -19.53
CA PRO A 74 -13.40 -12.57 -19.16
C PRO A 74 -13.31 -12.77 -17.65
N GLU A 75 -12.70 -13.86 -17.22
CA GLU A 75 -12.53 -14.13 -15.81
C GLU A 75 -11.46 -13.21 -15.21
N SER A 76 -11.74 -12.70 -14.00
CA SER A 76 -10.81 -11.86 -13.27
C SER A 76 -10.83 -12.16 -11.76
N TRP A 77 -9.74 -11.86 -11.09
CA TRP A 77 -9.69 -11.97 -9.63
C TRP A 77 -10.67 -11.02 -8.93
N ARG A 78 -10.91 -9.81 -9.51
CA ARG A 78 -11.90 -8.86 -8.99
C ARG A 78 -13.31 -9.43 -9.03
N GLN A 79 -13.64 -10.11 -10.11
CA GLN A 79 -14.92 -10.79 -10.29
C GLN A 79 -15.13 -11.88 -9.22
N ARG A 80 -14.11 -12.72 -8.99
CA ARG A 80 -14.17 -13.77 -7.97
C ARG A 80 -14.27 -13.18 -6.56
N LEU A 81 -13.48 -12.17 -6.25
CA LEU A 81 -13.48 -11.50 -4.94
C LEU A 81 -14.82 -10.79 -4.67
N LEU A 82 -15.34 -10.02 -5.63
CA LEU A 82 -16.65 -9.38 -5.48
C LEU A 82 -17.76 -10.43 -5.30
N GLY A 83 -17.72 -11.52 -6.08
CA GLY A 83 -18.63 -12.65 -5.91
C GLY A 83 -18.59 -13.22 -4.49
N ALA A 84 -17.41 -13.40 -3.92
CA ALA A 84 -17.23 -13.85 -2.54
C ALA A 84 -17.82 -12.84 -1.52
N CYS A 85 -17.57 -11.54 -1.70
CA CYS A 85 -18.14 -10.49 -0.85
C CYS A 85 -19.69 -10.49 -0.90
N LEU A 86 -20.26 -10.54 -2.10
CA LEU A 86 -21.71 -10.55 -2.29
C LEU A 86 -22.36 -11.82 -1.72
N TRP A 87 -21.71 -12.97 -1.88
CA TRP A 87 -22.21 -14.24 -1.34
C TRP A 87 -22.20 -14.26 0.19
N THR A 88 -21.11 -13.79 0.79
CA THR A 88 -20.94 -13.82 2.26
C THR A 88 -21.65 -12.67 2.96
N GLY A 89 -22.00 -11.60 2.23
CA GLY A 89 -22.40 -10.31 2.80
C GLY A 89 -21.26 -9.62 3.53
N GLY A 90 -20.02 -10.03 3.27
CA GLY A 90 -18.81 -9.49 3.88
C GLY A 90 -18.12 -8.44 3.00
N VAL A 91 -16.89 -8.13 3.38
CA VAL A 91 -16.01 -7.17 2.69
C VAL A 91 -14.67 -7.82 2.43
N ALA A 92 -13.98 -7.43 1.37
CA ALA A 92 -12.62 -7.84 1.12
C ALA A 92 -11.72 -7.46 2.31
N SER A 93 -10.86 -8.38 2.73
CA SER A 93 -10.03 -8.20 3.92
C SER A 93 -8.72 -8.94 3.78
N HIS A 94 -7.83 -8.79 4.74
CA HIS A 94 -6.54 -9.50 4.79
C HIS A 94 -5.77 -9.36 3.46
N ARG A 95 -5.26 -10.47 2.87
CA ARG A 95 -4.48 -10.43 1.62
C ARG A 95 -5.29 -9.89 0.43
N SER A 96 -6.59 -10.20 0.37
CA SER A 96 -7.45 -9.67 -0.68
C SER A 96 -7.62 -8.15 -0.59
N ALA A 97 -7.67 -7.59 0.62
CA ALA A 97 -7.70 -6.14 0.80
C ALA A 97 -6.37 -5.48 0.44
N LEU A 98 -5.21 -6.11 0.74
CA LEU A 98 -3.91 -5.60 0.30
C LEU A 98 -3.87 -5.48 -1.23
N LEU A 99 -4.37 -6.50 -1.95
CA LEU A 99 -4.44 -6.49 -3.42
C LEU A 99 -5.41 -5.42 -3.95
N VAL A 100 -6.59 -5.27 -3.34
CA VAL A 100 -7.58 -4.23 -3.70
C VAL A 100 -7.03 -2.83 -3.49
N LEU A 101 -6.27 -2.62 -2.42
CA LEU A 101 -5.65 -1.35 -2.05
C LEU A 101 -4.38 -1.04 -2.87
N GLY A 102 -3.96 -1.94 -3.77
CA GLY A 102 -2.79 -1.74 -4.62
C GLY A 102 -1.45 -1.92 -3.93
N LEU A 103 -1.39 -2.70 -2.83
CA LEU A 103 -0.12 -3.04 -2.21
C LEU A 103 0.56 -4.14 -3.02
N GLU A 104 1.85 -3.98 -3.24
CA GLU A 104 2.66 -4.87 -4.09
C GLU A 104 2.90 -6.25 -3.44
N GLY A 105 3.08 -7.29 -4.27
CA GLY A 105 3.49 -8.62 -3.81
C GLY A 105 2.36 -9.57 -3.43
N TYR A 106 1.10 -9.24 -3.74
CA TYR A 106 -0.06 -10.08 -3.41
C TYR A 106 -0.78 -10.55 -4.67
N SER A 107 -1.23 -11.83 -4.67
CA SER A 107 -1.97 -12.46 -5.77
C SER A 107 -3.45 -12.66 -5.42
N GLY A 108 -4.28 -12.82 -6.46
CA GLY A 108 -5.72 -13.04 -6.32
C GLY A 108 -6.15 -14.51 -6.22
N ASP A 109 -5.29 -15.40 -5.73
CA ASP A 109 -5.54 -16.85 -5.73
C ASP A 109 -6.56 -17.28 -4.68
N ILE A 110 -6.59 -16.62 -3.52
CA ILE A 110 -7.55 -16.91 -2.45
C ILE A 110 -8.33 -15.63 -2.15
N ASN A 111 -9.66 -15.75 -2.11
CA ASN A 111 -10.51 -14.62 -1.72
C ASN A 111 -10.69 -14.62 -0.20
N GLU A 112 -10.13 -13.63 0.46
CA GLU A 112 -10.27 -13.42 1.91
C GLU A 112 -11.29 -12.32 2.18
N VAL A 113 -12.33 -12.68 2.93
CA VAL A 113 -13.44 -11.77 3.28
C VAL A 113 -13.67 -11.77 4.78
N THR A 114 -14.00 -10.60 5.32
CA THR A 114 -14.43 -10.46 6.73
C THR A 114 -15.93 -10.17 6.77
N THR A 115 -16.64 -10.88 7.63
CA THR A 115 -18.07 -10.68 7.88
C THR A 115 -18.37 -10.62 9.37
N THR A 116 -19.43 -9.88 9.72
CA THR A 116 -19.99 -9.86 11.08
C THR A 116 -21.00 -10.98 11.31
N VAL A 117 -21.49 -11.61 10.23
CA VAL A 117 -22.50 -12.65 10.27
C VAL A 117 -21.84 -14.02 10.36
N SER A 118 -22.36 -14.89 11.23
CA SER A 118 -21.90 -16.27 11.32
C SER A 118 -22.31 -17.06 10.07
N ARG A 119 -21.38 -17.25 9.12
CA ARG A 119 -21.55 -18.17 8.02
C ARG A 119 -20.73 -19.43 8.26
N ARG A 120 -21.32 -20.58 7.91
CA ARG A 120 -20.85 -21.89 8.40
C ARG A 120 -19.58 -22.40 7.74
N THR A 121 -19.24 -21.99 6.53
CA THR A 121 -18.19 -22.70 5.79
C THR A 121 -17.32 -21.79 4.95
N SER A 122 -16.02 -21.77 5.22
CA SER A 122 -15.00 -21.40 4.24
C SER A 122 -14.97 -22.48 3.16
N THR A 123 -14.76 -22.08 1.91
CA THR A 123 -14.48 -23.01 0.81
C THR A 123 -13.00 -22.99 0.48
N GLN A 124 -12.56 -23.87 -0.39
CA GLN A 124 -11.16 -23.87 -0.85
C GLN A 124 -10.78 -22.55 -1.55
N ALA A 125 -11.75 -21.88 -2.21
CA ALA A 125 -11.56 -20.65 -2.94
C ALA A 125 -11.86 -19.38 -2.13
N VAL A 126 -12.53 -19.48 -0.95
CA VAL A 126 -12.95 -18.34 -0.13
C VAL A 126 -12.65 -18.61 1.33
N ARG A 127 -11.78 -17.79 1.90
CA ARG A 127 -11.50 -17.80 3.35
C ARG A 127 -12.34 -16.73 4.04
N ILE A 128 -13.15 -17.15 5.00
CA ILE A 128 -14.04 -16.27 5.74
C ILE A 128 -13.47 -16.01 7.12
N HIS A 129 -13.19 -14.74 7.38
CA HIS A 129 -12.81 -14.24 8.69
C HIS A 129 -14.04 -13.65 9.40
N ARG A 130 -14.08 -13.72 10.70
CA ARG A 130 -15.15 -13.14 11.52
C ARG A 130 -14.61 -12.02 12.36
N SER A 131 -15.36 -10.92 12.42
CA SER A 131 -15.04 -9.82 13.29
C SER A 131 -16.31 -9.25 13.89
N THR A 132 -16.34 -9.13 15.20
CA THR A 132 -17.41 -8.43 15.95
C THR A 132 -17.17 -6.94 16.06
N SER A 133 -15.97 -6.49 15.70
CA SER A 133 -15.48 -5.11 15.86
C SER A 133 -15.24 -4.40 14.52
N LEU A 134 -15.98 -4.77 13.47
CA LEU A 134 -15.90 -4.13 12.16
C LEU A 134 -16.82 -2.90 12.14
N ALA A 135 -16.24 -1.71 12.31
CA ALA A 135 -16.99 -0.46 12.32
C ALA A 135 -17.10 0.17 10.91
N PRO A 136 -18.06 1.06 10.65
CA PRO A 136 -18.20 1.73 9.36
C PRO A 136 -16.92 2.45 8.89
N PHE A 137 -16.19 3.07 9.80
CA PHE A 137 -14.92 3.75 9.49
C PHE A 137 -13.75 2.79 9.23
N ASP A 138 -13.91 1.49 9.47
CA ASP A 138 -12.98 0.44 9.05
C ASP A 138 -13.15 0.04 7.58
N LEU A 139 -14.16 0.58 6.89
CA LEU A 139 -14.58 0.18 5.57
C LEU A 139 -14.30 1.27 4.53
N THR A 140 -13.97 0.82 3.33
CA THR A 140 -13.81 1.65 2.15
C THR A 140 -14.38 0.93 0.92
N ILE A 141 -14.46 1.64 -0.19
CA ILE A 141 -14.84 1.06 -1.49
C ILE A 141 -13.73 1.42 -2.48
N VAL A 142 -13.18 0.43 -3.13
CA VAL A 142 -12.19 0.59 -4.18
C VAL A 142 -12.66 -0.22 -5.37
N ASP A 143 -12.79 0.43 -6.53
CA ASP A 143 -13.20 -0.21 -7.78
C ASP A 143 -14.46 -1.09 -7.60
N SER A 144 -15.52 -0.53 -6.99
CA SER A 144 -16.80 -1.18 -6.68
C SER A 144 -16.72 -2.35 -5.67
N ILE A 145 -15.54 -2.66 -5.11
CA ILE A 145 -15.36 -3.70 -4.11
C ILE A 145 -15.33 -3.05 -2.72
N ARG A 146 -16.23 -3.46 -1.84
CA ARG A 146 -16.17 -3.08 -0.42
C ARG A 146 -14.98 -3.79 0.23
N SER A 147 -14.14 -3.04 0.89
CA SER A 147 -12.90 -3.52 1.51
C SER A 147 -12.69 -2.94 2.89
N THR A 148 -11.82 -3.55 3.68
CA THR A 148 -11.28 -2.90 4.88
C THR A 148 -10.36 -1.75 4.47
N THR A 149 -10.34 -0.67 5.29
CA THR A 149 -9.39 0.44 5.11
C THR A 149 -7.94 -0.03 5.24
N PRO A 150 -6.96 0.71 4.72
CA PRO A 150 -5.54 0.35 4.84
C PRO A 150 -5.09 0.10 6.28
N THR A 151 -5.50 0.96 7.22
CA THR A 151 -5.20 0.80 8.65
C THR A 151 -5.78 -0.52 9.18
N ARG A 152 -7.07 -0.78 8.90
CA ARG A 152 -7.73 -1.99 9.34
C ARG A 152 -7.13 -3.24 8.69
N THR A 153 -6.80 -3.18 7.42
CA THR A 153 -6.17 -4.27 6.68
C THR A 153 -4.83 -4.66 7.30
N LEU A 154 -3.96 -3.70 7.64
CA LEU A 154 -2.67 -3.99 8.29
C LEU A 154 -2.83 -4.63 9.67
N LEU A 155 -3.85 -4.23 10.44
CA LEU A 155 -4.18 -4.89 11.71
C LEU A 155 -4.65 -6.33 11.51
N ASP A 156 -5.45 -6.59 10.48
CA ASP A 156 -5.98 -7.93 10.21
C ASP A 156 -4.90 -8.89 9.67
N VAL A 157 -4.04 -8.42 8.75
CA VAL A 157 -3.02 -9.28 8.10
C VAL A 157 -1.89 -9.70 9.04
N GLY A 158 -1.68 -9.01 10.14
CA GLY A 158 -0.75 -9.44 11.18
C GLY A 158 -1.06 -10.82 11.76
N SER A 159 -2.28 -11.35 11.53
CA SER A 159 -2.68 -12.70 11.95
C SER A 159 -2.38 -13.79 10.92
N VAL A 160 -2.11 -13.41 9.66
CA VAL A 160 -2.02 -14.35 8.51
C VAL A 160 -0.72 -14.22 7.70
N LEU A 161 0.02 -13.14 7.86
CA LEU A 161 1.32 -12.93 7.23
C LEU A 161 2.46 -13.38 8.14
N SER A 162 3.60 -13.71 7.53
CA SER A 162 4.88 -13.80 8.25
C SER A 162 5.32 -12.39 8.69
N GLN A 163 6.25 -12.33 9.62
CA GLN A 163 6.82 -11.06 10.07
C GLN A 163 7.35 -10.24 8.86
N LYS A 164 8.14 -10.85 7.98
CA LYS A 164 8.64 -10.21 6.76
C LYS A 164 7.53 -9.68 5.87
N GLY A 165 6.49 -10.48 5.63
CA GLY A 165 5.34 -10.04 4.81
C GLY A 165 4.57 -8.89 5.45
N LEU A 166 4.46 -8.86 6.78
CA LEU A 166 3.85 -7.75 7.51
C LEU A 166 4.71 -6.47 7.42
N GLU A 167 6.03 -6.60 7.51
CA GLU A 167 6.97 -5.50 7.31
C GLU A 167 6.83 -4.91 5.90
N GLU A 168 6.82 -5.76 4.86
CA GLU A 168 6.64 -5.35 3.46
C GLU A 168 5.30 -4.65 3.23
N ALA A 169 4.20 -5.17 3.81
CA ALA A 169 2.88 -4.55 3.71
C ALA A 169 2.83 -3.19 4.42
N LEU A 170 3.40 -3.09 5.61
CA LEU A 170 3.51 -1.84 6.37
C LEU A 170 4.30 -0.79 5.59
N ASP A 171 5.46 -1.18 5.05
CA ASP A 171 6.29 -0.34 4.21
C ASP A 171 5.51 0.22 3.02
N SER A 172 4.95 -0.66 2.23
CA SER A 172 4.19 -0.29 1.05
C SER A 172 3.06 0.69 1.39
N ALA A 173 2.31 0.44 2.48
CA ALA A 173 1.20 1.29 2.90
C ALA A 173 1.65 2.67 3.38
N LEU A 174 2.74 2.76 4.13
CA LEU A 174 3.31 4.03 4.60
C LEU A 174 3.91 4.82 3.44
N ARG A 175 4.67 4.16 2.56
CA ARG A 175 5.25 4.78 1.36
C ARG A 175 4.18 5.37 0.43
N GLN A 176 3.07 4.67 0.26
CA GLN A 176 1.93 5.14 -0.53
C GLN A 176 1.03 6.12 0.24
N ARG A 177 1.33 6.45 1.50
CA ARG A 177 0.52 7.31 2.37
C ARG A 177 -0.93 6.85 2.55
N LEU A 178 -1.16 5.56 2.45
CA LEU A 178 -2.48 4.97 2.66
C LEU A 178 -2.90 4.98 4.14
N THR A 179 -1.91 5.00 5.04
CA THR A 179 -2.10 5.10 6.50
C THR A 179 -0.95 5.87 7.14
N SER A 180 -0.98 6.03 8.47
CA SER A 180 0.10 6.62 9.27
C SER A 180 0.35 5.82 10.53
N LEU A 181 1.53 6.00 11.15
CA LEU A 181 1.88 5.33 12.41
C LEU A 181 0.87 5.66 13.52
N ASP A 182 0.38 6.91 13.59
CA ASP A 182 -0.60 7.30 14.60
C ASP A 182 -1.95 6.59 14.40
N ARG A 183 -2.41 6.46 13.15
CA ARG A 183 -3.62 5.70 12.84
C ARG A 183 -3.47 4.22 13.19
N LEU A 184 -2.29 3.66 12.94
CA LEU A 184 -1.99 2.26 13.29
C LEU A 184 -1.96 2.07 14.80
N ARG A 185 -1.31 2.96 15.57
CA ARG A 185 -1.30 2.92 17.04
C ARG A 185 -2.70 3.04 17.62
N ALA A 186 -3.50 4.00 17.17
CA ALA A 186 -4.89 4.13 17.58
C ALA A 186 -5.72 2.89 17.23
N GLY A 187 -5.46 2.26 16.07
CA GLY A 187 -6.08 1.00 15.67
C GLY A 187 -5.68 -0.17 16.58
N ILE A 188 -4.41 -0.25 16.98
CA ILE A 188 -3.90 -1.24 17.93
C ILE A 188 -4.56 -1.07 19.30
N GLU A 189 -4.65 0.16 19.82
CA GLU A 189 -5.34 0.44 21.09
C GLU A 189 -6.80 -0.01 21.05
N ARG A 190 -7.50 0.29 19.97
CA ARG A 190 -8.92 -0.04 19.80
C ARG A 190 -9.18 -1.54 19.63
N LEU A 191 -8.35 -2.24 18.88
CA LEU A 191 -8.55 -3.64 18.50
C LEU A 191 -7.61 -4.60 19.22
N GLY A 192 -6.58 -4.07 19.88
CA GLY A 192 -5.65 -4.82 20.68
C GLY A 192 -6.32 -5.27 21.99
N GLY A 193 -6.20 -6.55 22.28
CA GLY A 193 -6.72 -7.14 23.50
C GLY A 193 -6.19 -8.56 23.67
N ARG A 194 -6.48 -9.21 24.78
CA ARG A 194 -6.02 -10.57 25.06
C ARG A 194 -6.50 -11.52 23.95
N GLY A 195 -5.58 -12.05 23.16
CA GLY A 195 -5.87 -12.99 22.07
C GLY A 195 -5.98 -12.39 20.66
N SER A 196 -5.88 -11.06 20.49
CA SER A 196 -5.88 -10.42 19.17
C SER A 196 -4.51 -10.57 18.47
N ARG A 197 -4.39 -11.62 17.65
CA ARG A 197 -3.11 -11.98 17.00
C ARG A 197 -2.61 -10.90 16.03
N GLY A 198 -3.49 -10.34 15.22
CA GLY A 198 -3.12 -9.37 14.18
C GLY A 198 -2.62 -8.04 14.75
N PRO A 199 -3.41 -7.33 15.57
CA PRO A 199 -2.96 -6.12 16.25
C PRO A 199 -1.71 -6.34 17.10
N GLY A 200 -1.60 -7.50 17.80
CA GLY A 200 -0.42 -7.84 18.59
C GLY A 200 0.86 -8.05 17.77
N ALA A 201 0.76 -8.65 16.58
CA ALA A 201 1.91 -8.78 15.68
C ALA A 201 2.36 -7.42 15.14
N LEU A 202 1.41 -6.57 14.75
CA LEU A 202 1.72 -5.22 14.29
C LEU A 202 2.27 -4.35 15.42
N ALA A 203 1.76 -4.46 16.65
CA ALA A 203 2.31 -3.75 17.81
C ALA A 203 3.78 -4.12 18.04
N LYS A 204 4.10 -5.40 18.07
CA LYS A 204 5.49 -5.88 18.21
C LYS A 204 6.40 -5.34 17.10
N LEU A 205 5.89 -5.30 15.87
CA LEU A 205 6.64 -4.75 14.74
C LEU A 205 6.88 -3.25 14.93
N LEU A 206 5.85 -2.47 15.30
CA LEU A 206 5.99 -1.04 15.55
C LEU A 206 6.88 -0.73 16.75
N ASP A 207 6.83 -1.55 17.82
CA ASP A 207 7.71 -1.43 18.97
C ASP A 207 9.16 -1.73 18.58
N ALA A 208 9.39 -2.77 17.80
CA ALA A 208 10.70 -3.09 17.27
C ALA A 208 11.24 -1.95 16.39
N LEU A 209 10.41 -1.37 15.54
CA LEU A 209 10.75 -0.20 14.73
C LEU A 209 10.96 1.06 15.62
N GLY A 210 10.10 1.28 16.62
CA GLY A 210 10.21 2.40 17.56
C GLY A 210 11.42 2.31 18.50
N ASN A 211 11.82 1.10 18.88
CA ASN A 211 13.01 0.85 19.69
C ASN A 211 14.31 0.85 18.85
N VAL A 212 14.18 0.67 17.54
CA VAL A 212 15.30 0.56 16.59
C VAL A 212 15.59 1.89 15.89
N VAL A 213 14.65 2.86 15.93
CA VAL A 213 14.89 4.17 15.31
C VAL A 213 15.28 5.18 16.39
N PRO A 214 16.56 5.39 16.60
CA PRO A 214 17.04 6.56 17.36
C PRO A 214 16.49 7.83 16.70
N THR A 215 16.16 8.83 17.50
CA THR A 215 15.89 10.18 16.98
C THR A 215 17.06 10.66 16.13
N ASP A 216 16.82 11.54 15.16
CA ASP A 216 17.89 12.10 14.32
C ASP A 216 19.07 12.59 15.18
N SER A 217 18.79 13.20 16.34
CA SER A 217 19.82 13.61 17.30
C SER A 217 20.60 12.45 17.93
N ALA A 218 19.98 11.28 18.11
CA ALA A 218 20.66 10.09 18.61
C ALA A 218 21.58 9.48 17.55
N LEU A 219 21.13 9.44 16.29
CA LEU A 219 21.94 9.01 15.15
C LEU A 219 23.13 9.94 14.92
N GLU A 220 22.90 11.25 15.01
CA GLU A 220 23.97 12.25 14.98
C GLU A 220 25.01 12.04 16.08
N THR A 221 24.54 11.68 17.28
CA THR A 221 25.43 11.37 18.41
C THR A 221 26.21 10.08 18.16
N GLN A 222 25.58 9.05 17.60
CA GLN A 222 26.23 7.79 17.23
C GLN A 222 27.30 8.01 16.17
N LEU A 223 27.01 8.75 15.11
CA LEU A 223 27.99 9.10 14.09
C LEU A 223 29.18 9.87 14.68
N SER A 224 28.94 10.85 15.54
CA SER A 224 30.00 11.60 16.21
C SER A 224 30.90 10.71 17.07
N ARG A 225 30.33 9.72 17.77
CA ARG A 225 31.11 8.70 18.53
C ARG A 225 31.94 7.80 17.61
N LEU A 226 31.35 7.37 16.48
CA LEU A 226 32.02 6.58 15.46
C LEU A 226 33.25 7.33 14.92
N LEU A 227 33.07 8.59 14.52
CA LEU A 227 34.17 9.41 14.00
C LEU A 227 35.31 9.56 15.00
N ARG A 228 35.00 9.82 16.28
CA ARG A 228 36.01 9.88 17.36
C ARG A 228 36.74 8.55 17.54
N ARG A 229 36.00 7.43 17.58
CA ARG A 229 36.57 6.08 17.75
C ARG A 229 37.55 5.74 16.64
N HIS A 230 37.26 6.15 15.41
CA HIS A 230 38.09 5.91 14.24
C HIS A 230 39.10 7.04 13.96
N ARG A 231 39.25 8.01 14.88
CA ARG A 231 40.18 9.13 14.78
C ARG A 231 40.01 9.98 13.52
N LEU A 232 38.75 10.13 13.08
CA LEU A 232 38.39 10.97 11.96
C LEU A 232 38.12 12.43 12.46
N PRO A 233 38.40 13.45 11.63
CA PRO A 233 38.07 14.82 11.97
C PRO A 233 36.60 14.98 12.30
N GLN A 234 36.24 15.90 13.19
CA GLN A 234 34.84 16.17 13.49
C GLN A 234 34.26 17.12 12.45
N PRO A 235 33.17 16.78 11.78
CA PRO A 235 32.50 17.64 10.80
C PRO A 235 31.74 18.77 11.50
N GLN A 236 31.45 19.82 10.75
CA GLN A 236 30.47 20.83 11.14
C GLN A 236 29.06 20.25 11.02
N ARG A 237 28.14 20.73 11.86
CA ARG A 237 26.75 20.21 11.90
C ARG A 237 25.80 21.20 11.28
N GLN A 238 24.71 20.69 10.68
CA GLN A 238 23.56 21.45 10.22
C GLN A 238 23.94 22.62 9.29
N ILE A 239 24.77 22.34 8.28
CA ILE A 239 25.28 23.34 7.34
C ILE A 239 24.26 23.61 6.25
N GLU A 240 23.91 24.88 6.06
CA GLU A 240 23.11 25.32 4.90
C GLU A 240 24.00 25.45 3.67
N VAL A 241 23.57 24.84 2.57
CA VAL A 241 24.22 24.95 1.27
C VAL A 241 23.35 25.77 0.33
N ARG A 242 23.99 26.69 -0.38
CA ARG A 242 23.33 27.58 -1.35
C ARG A 242 24.12 27.58 -2.67
N ASP A 243 23.42 27.81 -3.78
CA ASP A 243 24.00 28.06 -5.10
C ASP A 243 23.54 29.41 -5.66
N ALA A 244 23.84 29.69 -6.92
CA ALA A 244 23.40 30.91 -7.60
C ALA A 244 21.87 31.05 -7.71
N GLN A 245 21.12 29.94 -7.58
CA GLN A 245 19.66 29.91 -7.59
C GLN A 245 19.06 30.02 -6.18
N GLY A 246 19.90 30.10 -5.14
CA GLY A 246 19.47 30.26 -3.74
C GLY A 246 19.68 29.02 -2.89
N PHE A 247 18.85 28.87 -1.88
CA PHE A 247 18.93 27.78 -0.91
C PHE A 247 18.71 26.40 -1.58
N ILE A 248 19.64 25.46 -1.34
CA ILE A 248 19.55 24.07 -1.80
C ILE A 248 19.00 23.17 -0.70
N GLY A 249 19.56 23.32 0.51
CA GLY A 249 19.17 22.48 1.63
C GLY A 249 20.16 22.60 2.79
N ARG A 250 19.79 21.96 3.90
CA ARG A 250 20.63 21.82 5.08
C ARG A 250 21.11 20.36 5.15
N VAL A 251 22.40 20.16 5.30
CA VAL A 251 23.03 18.84 5.47
C VAL A 251 23.37 18.61 6.95
N ASP A 252 23.22 17.37 7.43
CA ASP A 252 23.37 17.06 8.85
C ASP A 252 24.80 17.27 9.35
N PHE A 253 25.76 16.85 8.54
CA PHE A 253 27.19 17.04 8.80
C PHE A 253 27.94 17.39 7.53
N ALA A 254 28.94 18.22 7.63
CA ALA A 254 29.79 18.57 6.49
C ALA A 254 31.23 18.86 6.87
N TYR A 255 32.12 18.67 5.89
CA TYR A 255 33.43 19.26 5.81
C TYR A 255 33.40 20.28 4.65
N PRO A 256 32.99 21.53 4.92
CA PRO A 256 32.70 22.52 3.87
C PRO A 256 33.90 22.82 2.97
N GLU A 257 35.11 22.93 3.54
CA GLU A 257 36.34 23.19 2.81
C GLU A 257 36.71 22.10 1.82
N LEU A 258 36.29 20.85 2.11
CA LEU A 258 36.48 19.67 1.26
C LEU A 258 35.25 19.34 0.44
N LYS A 259 34.15 20.08 0.61
CA LYS A 259 32.85 19.81 -0.03
C LYS A 259 32.39 18.36 0.16
N ILE A 260 32.45 17.85 1.38
CA ILE A 260 31.94 16.54 1.76
C ILE A 260 30.74 16.76 2.68
N ALA A 261 29.60 16.20 2.33
CA ALA A 261 28.37 16.17 3.12
C ALA A 261 28.08 14.76 3.59
N ILE A 262 27.67 14.61 4.84
CA ILE A 262 27.21 13.34 5.40
C ILE A 262 25.78 13.54 5.88
N GLU A 263 24.86 12.73 5.36
CA GLU A 263 23.44 12.73 5.70
C GLU A 263 23.10 11.43 6.40
N VAL A 264 22.49 11.54 7.57
CA VAL A 264 22.08 10.40 8.37
C VAL A 264 20.59 10.20 8.22
N GLN A 265 20.21 9.15 7.49
CA GLN A 265 18.81 8.84 7.24
C GLN A 265 18.27 7.93 8.35
N SER A 266 17.36 8.46 9.16
CA SER A 266 16.65 7.68 10.18
C SER A 266 15.71 6.66 9.54
N HIS A 267 15.13 6.97 8.38
CA HIS A 267 14.24 6.06 7.64
C HIS A 267 14.12 6.37 6.15
N ARG A 268 14.15 5.31 5.32
CA ARG A 268 13.74 5.34 3.91
C ARG A 268 12.21 5.50 3.68
N TRP A 269 11.41 5.73 4.74
CA TRP A 269 9.99 5.41 4.77
C TRP A 269 9.04 6.56 4.43
N HIS A 270 9.51 7.80 4.14
CA HIS A 270 8.61 8.95 4.06
C HIS A 270 8.63 9.77 2.78
N SER A 271 9.31 9.38 1.72
CA SER A 271 9.30 10.18 0.51
C SER A 271 8.23 9.75 -0.49
N SER A 272 7.18 10.58 -0.65
CA SER A 272 6.29 10.51 -1.82
C SER A 272 7.08 10.75 -3.11
N TRP A 273 6.54 10.34 -4.28
CA TRP A 273 7.20 10.60 -5.56
C TRP A 273 7.62 12.08 -5.76
N PRO A 274 6.78 13.11 -5.41
CA PRO A 274 7.23 14.51 -5.43
C PRO A 274 8.37 14.80 -4.46
N ALA A 275 8.35 14.20 -3.25
CA ALA A 275 9.45 14.38 -2.29
C ALA A 275 10.74 13.71 -2.77
N ARG A 276 10.66 12.54 -3.43
CA ARG A 276 11.82 11.90 -4.07
C ARG A 276 12.40 12.73 -5.20
N LEU A 277 11.55 13.33 -6.05
CA LEU A 277 12.00 14.24 -7.10
C LEU A 277 12.69 15.47 -6.51
N SER A 278 12.14 16.03 -5.44
CA SER A 278 12.75 17.14 -4.70
C SER A 278 14.11 16.74 -4.10
N ASP A 279 14.20 15.57 -3.47
CA ASP A 279 15.46 15.06 -2.91
C ASP A 279 16.48 14.76 -4.02
N MET A 280 16.08 14.15 -5.13
CA MET A 280 16.97 13.94 -6.28
C MET A 280 17.46 15.26 -6.86
N ASN A 281 16.61 16.26 -7.02
CA ASN A 281 17.00 17.58 -7.51
C ASN A 281 17.97 18.26 -6.52
N ARG A 282 17.71 18.15 -5.20
CA ARG A 282 18.62 18.65 -4.18
C ARG A 282 19.99 17.98 -4.26
N LEU A 283 20.03 16.66 -4.34
CA LEU A 283 21.27 15.89 -4.47
C LEU A 283 22.03 16.26 -5.76
N ASN A 284 21.33 16.36 -6.89
CA ASN A 284 21.94 16.75 -8.17
C ASN A 284 22.55 18.16 -8.10
N ARG A 285 21.88 19.13 -7.46
CA ARG A 285 22.43 20.48 -7.26
C ARG A 285 23.68 20.45 -6.38
N LEU A 286 23.68 19.68 -5.28
CA LEU A 286 24.86 19.51 -4.42
C LEU A 286 26.02 18.87 -5.20
N GLN A 287 25.77 17.83 -6.00
CA GLN A 287 26.78 17.18 -6.84
C GLN A 287 27.35 18.14 -7.91
N THR A 288 26.47 18.94 -8.54
CA THR A 288 26.90 19.96 -9.52
C THR A 288 27.82 21.01 -8.89
N LEU A 289 27.63 21.35 -7.62
CA LEU A 289 28.55 22.21 -6.86
C LEU A 289 29.85 21.48 -6.45
N GLY A 290 29.98 20.21 -6.81
CA GLY A 290 31.13 19.39 -6.52
C GLY A 290 31.12 18.77 -5.11
N TRP A 291 29.97 18.69 -4.43
CA TRP A 291 29.88 18.01 -3.14
C TRP A 291 29.90 16.48 -3.30
N ILE A 292 30.70 15.81 -2.46
CA ILE A 292 30.60 14.37 -2.23
C ILE A 292 29.55 14.17 -1.15
N ILE A 293 28.54 13.32 -1.41
CA ILE A 293 27.45 13.09 -0.48
C ILE A 293 27.55 11.64 0.00
N ILE A 294 27.73 11.45 1.30
CA ILE A 294 27.77 10.16 1.97
C ILE A 294 26.45 10.00 2.72
N GLN A 295 25.60 9.11 2.25
CA GLN A 295 24.34 8.79 2.92
C GLN A 295 24.55 7.59 3.84
N ILE A 296 24.19 7.72 5.10
CA ILE A 296 24.35 6.72 6.14
C ILE A 296 22.98 6.37 6.71
N THR A 297 22.68 5.08 6.76
CA THR A 297 21.47 4.60 7.43
C THR A 297 21.77 4.18 8.87
N TYR A 298 20.72 4.03 9.68
CA TYR A 298 20.85 3.47 11.02
C TYR A 298 21.53 2.09 11.02
N GLN A 299 21.15 1.22 10.06
CA GLN A 299 21.73 -0.12 9.94
C GLN A 299 23.24 -0.07 9.64
N ASP A 300 23.67 0.91 8.86
CA ASP A 300 25.08 1.10 8.58
C ASP A 300 25.85 1.50 9.85
N LEU A 301 25.27 2.37 10.69
CA LEU A 301 25.88 2.76 11.98
C LEU A 301 25.99 1.59 12.97
N GLU A 302 25.00 0.68 12.97
CA GLU A 302 25.04 -0.48 13.86
C GLU A 302 25.96 -1.60 13.40
N ARG A 303 25.89 -1.95 12.10
CA ARG A 303 26.53 -3.16 11.57
C ARG A 303 27.75 -2.89 10.72
N GLY A 304 27.94 -1.67 10.26
CA GLY A 304 28.95 -1.29 9.27
C GLY A 304 29.87 -0.15 9.71
N ALA A 305 30.04 0.11 11.02
CA ALA A 305 30.82 1.23 11.53
C ALA A 305 32.22 1.36 10.92
N ALA A 306 32.92 0.25 10.71
CA ALA A 306 34.23 0.24 10.07
C ALA A 306 34.18 0.64 8.59
N THR A 307 33.15 0.18 7.87
CA THR A 307 32.92 0.51 6.45
C THR A 307 32.62 2.00 6.28
N ILE A 308 31.76 2.56 7.14
CA ILE A 308 31.46 4.01 7.13
C ILE A 308 32.73 4.82 7.41
N ALA A 309 33.49 4.43 8.43
CA ALA A 309 34.73 5.11 8.77
C ALA A 309 35.75 5.08 7.62
N TRP A 310 35.82 3.95 6.93
CA TRP A 310 36.65 3.80 5.73
C TRP A 310 36.17 4.71 4.59
N GLN A 311 34.87 4.72 4.27
CA GLN A 311 34.29 5.58 3.22
C GLN A 311 34.55 7.06 3.49
N ILE A 312 34.34 7.51 4.74
CA ILE A 312 34.60 8.90 5.10
C ILE A 312 36.08 9.23 4.98
N ARG A 313 36.98 8.34 5.41
CA ARG A 313 38.43 8.51 5.29
C ARG A 313 38.85 8.64 3.83
N GLU A 314 38.41 7.72 2.97
CA GLU A 314 38.70 7.76 1.53
C GLU A 314 38.24 9.09 0.90
N ALA A 315 37.06 9.56 1.25
CA ALA A 315 36.56 10.85 0.74
C ALA A 315 37.42 12.03 1.22
N LEU A 316 37.84 12.04 2.50
CA LEU A 316 38.72 13.07 3.04
C LEU A 316 40.10 13.06 2.37
N ASP A 317 40.70 11.88 2.21
CA ASP A 317 42.02 11.73 1.58
C ASP A 317 41.99 12.10 0.09
N ALA A 318 40.95 11.72 -0.63
CA ALA A 318 40.76 12.07 -2.04
C ALA A 318 40.68 13.60 -2.21
N ARG A 319 39.93 14.29 -1.37
CA ARG A 319 39.78 15.75 -1.44
C ARG A 319 41.04 16.50 -0.99
N SER A 320 41.71 16.00 0.01
CA SER A 320 42.98 16.61 0.48
C SER A 320 44.06 16.54 -0.59
N ARG A 321 44.17 15.44 -1.32
CA ARG A 321 45.08 15.28 -2.48
C ARG A 321 44.74 16.22 -3.63
N SER A 322 43.44 16.36 -3.95
CA SER A 322 42.98 17.24 -5.05
C SER A 322 43.27 18.71 -4.75
N ASN A 323 43.16 19.17 -3.50
CA ASN A 323 43.42 20.53 -3.09
C ASN A 323 44.92 20.89 -3.10
N GLN A 324 45.81 19.89 -2.95
CA GLN A 324 47.27 20.10 -3.00
C GLN A 324 47.81 20.26 -4.43
N HIS A 325 47.02 19.86 -5.45
CA HIS A 325 47.45 19.91 -6.85
C HIS A 325 46.80 21.05 -7.66
N GLN A 326 46.06 21.98 -7.01
CA GLN A 326 45.61 23.21 -7.67
C GLN A 326 46.70 24.28 -7.47
N PRO A 327 47.41 24.71 -8.55
CA PRO A 327 48.31 25.84 -8.47
C PRO A 327 47.49 27.13 -8.16
N ARG A 328 48.01 27.95 -7.29
CA ARG A 328 47.46 29.29 -6.91
C ARG A 328 47.39 30.21 -8.15
#